data_12775681fb81664952f245178a09f3f4
#
_entry.id   12775681fb81664952f245178a09f3f4
#
_cell.length_a   1.000
_cell.length_b   1.000
_cell.length_c   1.000
_cell.angle_alpha   90.00
_cell.angle_beta   90.00
_cell.angle_gamma   90.00
#
_symmetry.space_group_name_H-M   'P 1'
#
loop_
_entity.id
_entity.type
_entity.pdbx_description
1 polymer ?
#
loop_
_entity_poly.entity_id
_entity_poly.type
_entity_poly.pdbx_seq_one_letter_code
_entity_poly.pdbx_strand_id
1 'polypeptide(L)'
;MERNETRKTMLISVNEIKSNTLISQNVDDSYIATTIMTAQEIYLSKIIGTALYYSLQTLVYNQIKNTTPSIYDDDHNLYNELLQEWVKPMLKYRVSVDLLYNISFKIRNAGVVRNSDTNVSYAALDEIKYLEKQFLTYYDYCCDKISRYLSANRMSFPELSEQTPCYYDQAMLDKDFANSGGLFLGSSDKSKNNCSC
;
A
#
# COMPACT_ATOMS: atom_id res chain seq x y z
N MET A 1 20.78 -8.28 14.94
CA MET A 1 20.56 -8.84 13.58
C MET A 1 19.08 -9.00 13.25
N GLU A 2 18.22 -9.42 14.18
CA GLU A 2 16.77 -9.64 13.94
C GLU A 2 15.98 -8.43 13.45
N ARG A 3 16.25 -7.21 13.93
CA ARG A 3 15.53 -5.99 13.48
C ARG A 3 15.67 -5.69 12.00
N ASN A 4 16.76 -6.11 11.35
CA ASN A 4 16.95 -5.87 9.91
C ASN A 4 16.23 -6.90 9.03
N GLU A 5 15.97 -8.10 9.54
CA GLU A 5 15.23 -9.12 8.81
C GLU A 5 13.72 -8.86 8.84
N THR A 6 13.19 -8.42 10.01
CA THR A 6 11.78 -8.04 10.14
C THR A 6 11.39 -6.92 9.18
N ARG A 7 12.23 -5.90 9.02
CA ARG A 7 11.99 -4.76 8.12
C ARG A 7 11.95 -5.12 6.63
N LYS A 8 12.38 -6.32 6.24
CA LYS A 8 12.33 -6.84 4.87
C LYS A 8 11.19 -7.82 4.63
N THR A 9 10.30 -7.99 5.62
CA THR A 9 9.20 -8.93 5.50
C THR A 9 8.11 -8.36 4.60
N MET A 10 7.73 -9.14 3.58
CA MET A 10 6.59 -8.82 2.72
C MET A 10 5.29 -9.16 3.44
N LEU A 11 4.35 -8.24 3.46
CA LEU A 11 3.02 -8.41 4.06
C LEU A 11 2.07 -9.21 3.17
N ILE A 12 2.36 -9.28 1.88
CA ILE A 12 1.66 -10.12 0.90
C ILE A 12 2.69 -10.91 0.10
N SER A 13 2.42 -12.16 -0.22
CA SER A 13 3.35 -12.99 -0.98
C SER A 13 3.23 -12.76 -2.49
N VAL A 14 4.30 -13.07 -3.22
CA VAL A 14 4.30 -13.03 -4.69
C VAL A 14 3.22 -13.96 -5.26
N ASN A 15 3.05 -15.16 -4.66
CA ASN A 15 2.04 -16.12 -5.09
C ASN A 15 0.62 -15.59 -4.89
N GLU A 16 0.34 -14.87 -3.79
CA GLU A 16 -0.96 -14.23 -3.58
C GLU A 16 -1.25 -13.16 -4.63
N ILE A 17 -0.23 -12.39 -5.04
CA ILE A 17 -0.38 -11.41 -6.12
C ILE A 17 -0.70 -12.13 -7.44
N LYS A 18 0.09 -13.14 -7.84
CA LYS A 18 -0.12 -13.87 -9.09
C LYS A 18 -1.47 -14.60 -9.17
N SER A 19 -1.92 -15.17 -8.06
CA SER A 19 -3.19 -15.92 -8.03
C SER A 19 -4.45 -15.05 -7.97
N ASN A 20 -4.33 -13.81 -7.46
CA ASN A 20 -5.47 -12.94 -7.17
C ASN A 20 -5.51 -11.67 -8.06
N THR A 21 -4.66 -11.59 -9.06
CA THR A 21 -4.61 -10.44 -9.99
C THR A 21 -4.52 -10.91 -11.44
N LEU A 22 -4.53 -9.96 -12.38
CA LEU A 22 -4.34 -10.22 -13.81
C LEU A 22 -2.87 -10.49 -14.18
N ILE A 23 -1.97 -10.58 -13.20
CA ILE A 23 -0.54 -10.77 -13.43
C ILE A 23 -0.29 -12.23 -13.79
N SER A 24 0.32 -12.45 -14.95
CA SER A 24 0.66 -13.78 -15.43
C SER A 24 1.66 -14.49 -14.50
N GLN A 25 1.53 -15.81 -14.39
CA GLN A 25 2.48 -16.67 -13.67
C GLN A 25 3.92 -16.56 -14.22
N ASN A 26 4.08 -16.19 -15.48
CA ASN A 26 5.37 -16.05 -16.15
C ASN A 26 6.12 -14.75 -15.83
N VAL A 27 5.51 -13.82 -15.10
CA VAL A 27 6.21 -12.60 -14.63
C VAL A 27 7.24 -13.00 -13.58
N ASP A 28 8.45 -12.47 -13.73
CA ASP A 28 9.56 -12.74 -12.80
C ASP A 28 9.21 -12.30 -11.37
N ASP A 29 9.40 -13.21 -10.43
CA ASP A 29 9.10 -13.01 -9.01
C ASP A 29 9.90 -11.85 -8.41
N SER A 30 11.11 -11.60 -8.90
CA SER A 30 11.97 -10.52 -8.42
C SER A 30 11.36 -9.14 -8.67
N TYR A 31 10.71 -8.93 -9.82
CA TYR A 31 10.01 -7.68 -10.12
C TYR A 31 8.82 -7.48 -9.20
N ILE A 32 8.03 -8.53 -8.98
CA ILE A 32 6.86 -8.48 -8.12
C ILE A 32 7.30 -8.22 -6.67
N ALA A 33 8.30 -8.95 -6.17
CA ALA A 33 8.81 -8.78 -4.81
C ALA A 33 9.32 -7.36 -4.54
N THR A 34 10.11 -6.80 -5.48
CA THR A 34 10.60 -5.42 -5.37
C THR A 34 9.45 -4.41 -5.35
N THR A 35 8.45 -4.61 -6.21
CA THR A 35 7.27 -3.73 -6.26
C THR A 35 6.43 -3.82 -4.99
N ILE A 36 6.25 -5.03 -4.42
CA ILE A 36 5.57 -5.23 -3.12
C ILE A 36 6.30 -4.45 -2.02
N MET A 37 7.62 -4.61 -1.91
CA MET A 37 8.42 -3.91 -0.89
C MET A 37 8.30 -2.40 -1.02
N THR A 38 8.39 -1.87 -2.23
CA THR A 38 8.23 -0.44 -2.50
C THR A 38 6.81 0.04 -2.16
N ALA A 39 5.79 -0.71 -2.58
CA ALA A 39 4.40 -0.34 -2.32
C ALA A 39 4.08 -0.31 -0.82
N GLN A 40 4.50 -1.31 -0.06
CA GLN A 40 4.24 -1.35 1.37
C GLN A 40 5.03 -0.28 2.14
N GLU A 41 6.24 0.04 1.73
CA GLU A 41 7.05 1.05 2.40
C GLU A 41 6.56 2.47 2.11
N ILE A 42 6.21 2.78 0.86
CA ILE A 42 5.83 4.15 0.46
C ILE A 42 4.35 4.44 0.74
N TYR A 43 3.45 3.53 0.35
CA TYR A 43 2.02 3.82 0.40
C TYR A 43 1.37 3.33 1.68
N LEU A 44 1.65 2.09 2.10
CA LEU A 44 1.01 1.55 3.30
C LEU A 44 1.50 2.26 4.56
N SER A 45 2.82 2.45 4.72
CA SER A 45 3.37 3.13 5.89
C SER A 45 2.83 4.56 6.06
N LYS A 46 2.52 5.21 4.94
CA LYS A 46 1.89 6.54 4.95
C LYS A 46 0.45 6.51 5.47
N ILE A 47 -0.30 5.44 5.18
CA ILE A 47 -1.72 5.31 5.55
C ILE A 47 -1.87 4.91 7.02
N ILE A 48 -1.15 3.87 7.45
CA ILE A 48 -1.30 3.28 8.79
C ILE A 48 -0.30 3.80 9.82
N GLY A 49 0.68 4.59 9.38
CA GLY A 49 1.79 5.05 10.21
C GLY A 49 2.91 4.03 10.35
N THR A 50 4.11 4.54 10.65
CA THR A 50 5.34 3.73 10.66
C THR A 50 5.34 2.69 11.79
N ALA A 51 4.81 3.03 12.97
CA ALA A 51 4.81 2.14 14.11
C ALA A 51 3.91 0.91 13.86
N LEU A 52 2.66 1.13 13.46
CA LEU A 52 1.73 0.04 13.13
C LEU A 52 2.23 -0.79 11.93
N TYR A 53 2.86 -0.15 10.94
CA TYR A 53 3.49 -0.86 9.83
C TYR A 53 4.55 -1.86 10.29
N TYR A 54 5.44 -1.46 11.22
CA TYR A 54 6.45 -2.37 11.78
C TYR A 54 5.85 -3.47 12.67
N SER A 55 4.76 -3.20 13.39
CA SER A 55 4.03 -4.22 14.14
C SER A 55 3.48 -5.29 13.21
N LEU A 56 2.86 -4.91 12.07
CA LEU A 56 2.39 -5.85 11.06
C LEU A 56 3.54 -6.66 10.43
N GLN A 57 4.66 -6.03 10.12
CA GLN A 57 5.84 -6.76 9.61
C GLN A 57 6.37 -7.78 10.62
N THR A 58 6.40 -7.42 11.90
CA THR A 58 6.83 -8.32 12.98
C THR A 58 5.85 -9.50 13.14
N LEU A 59 4.54 -9.24 13.05
CA LEU A 59 3.53 -10.28 13.07
C LEU A 59 3.75 -11.30 11.96
N VAL A 60 3.88 -10.85 10.71
CA VAL A 60 4.09 -11.74 9.56
C VAL A 60 5.42 -12.48 9.66
N TYR A 61 6.48 -11.81 10.10
CA TYR A 61 7.79 -12.44 10.31
C TYR A 61 7.71 -13.59 11.32
N ASN A 62 7.03 -13.37 12.45
CA ASN A 62 6.82 -14.39 13.47
C ASN A 62 5.97 -15.56 12.96
N GLN A 63 4.95 -15.29 12.16
CA GLN A 63 4.14 -16.34 11.51
C GLN A 63 4.97 -17.20 10.56
N ILE A 64 5.86 -16.59 9.76
CA ILE A 64 6.75 -17.31 8.84
C ILE A 64 7.77 -18.17 9.61
N LYS A 65 8.28 -17.68 10.74
CA LYS A 65 9.27 -18.41 11.57
C LYS A 65 8.64 -19.45 12.49
N ASN A 66 7.33 -19.60 12.51
CA ASN A 66 6.59 -20.43 13.48
C ASN A 66 6.95 -20.13 14.95
N THR A 67 7.48 -18.94 15.21
CA THR A 67 7.62 -18.42 16.56
C THR A 67 6.26 -17.93 16.99
N THR A 68 5.50 -18.81 17.61
CA THR A 68 4.13 -18.55 18.06
C THR A 68 4.10 -17.35 19.01
N PRO A 69 3.50 -16.22 18.61
CA PRO A 69 2.89 -15.35 19.60
C PRO A 69 1.79 -16.17 20.26
N SER A 70 1.57 -16.01 21.54
CA SER A 70 0.50 -16.67 22.29
C SER A 70 -0.81 -16.54 21.51
N ILE A 71 -1.38 -17.66 21.07
CA ILE A 71 -2.48 -17.77 20.11
C ILE A 71 -3.83 -17.24 20.66
N TYR A 72 -3.83 -16.71 21.88
CA TYR A 72 -5.00 -16.33 22.65
C TYR A 72 -5.09 -14.84 23.02
N ASP A 73 -4.22 -13.99 22.44
CA ASP A 73 -4.40 -12.54 22.59
C ASP A 73 -5.42 -12.07 21.56
N ASP A 74 -6.56 -11.57 22.03
CA ASP A 74 -7.61 -10.94 21.19
C ASP A 74 -7.01 -9.83 20.31
N ASP A 75 -5.96 -9.16 20.76
CA ASP A 75 -5.23 -8.16 20.01
C ASP A 75 -4.60 -8.73 18.73
N HIS A 76 -4.05 -9.95 18.75
CA HIS A 76 -3.49 -10.59 17.56
C HIS A 76 -4.54 -10.86 16.47
N ASN A 77 -5.79 -11.07 16.87
CA ASN A 77 -6.90 -11.28 15.94
C ASN A 77 -7.21 -9.99 15.14
N LEU A 78 -7.19 -8.83 15.80
CA LEU A 78 -7.41 -7.53 15.15
C LEU A 78 -6.29 -7.16 14.17
N TYR A 79 -5.02 -7.44 14.51
CA TYR A 79 -3.91 -7.22 13.57
C TYR A 79 -3.98 -8.16 12.37
N ASN A 80 -4.38 -9.41 12.56
CA ASN A 80 -4.61 -10.36 11.48
C ASN A 80 -5.79 -9.95 10.62
N GLU A 81 -6.89 -9.50 11.20
CA GLU A 81 -8.04 -8.97 10.48
C GLU A 81 -7.64 -7.75 9.64
N LEU A 82 -6.95 -6.78 10.25
CA LEU A 82 -6.43 -5.62 9.53
C LEU A 82 -5.55 -6.05 8.34
N LEU A 83 -4.66 -7.01 8.55
CA LEU A 83 -3.74 -7.50 7.51
C LEU A 83 -4.49 -8.19 6.38
N GLN A 84 -5.35 -9.16 6.67
CA GLN A 84 -5.96 -10.02 5.67
C GLN A 84 -7.09 -9.32 4.92
N GLU A 85 -7.98 -8.62 5.65
CA GLU A 85 -9.21 -8.07 5.10
C GLU A 85 -8.99 -6.68 4.47
N TRP A 86 -7.97 -5.93 4.92
CA TRP A 86 -7.82 -4.53 4.51
C TRP A 86 -6.48 -4.25 3.84
N VAL A 87 -5.36 -4.63 4.47
CA VAL A 87 -4.01 -4.29 3.98
C VAL A 87 -3.65 -5.07 2.72
N LYS A 88 -3.85 -6.39 2.70
CA LYS A 88 -3.52 -7.22 1.53
C LYS A 88 -4.32 -6.84 0.28
N PRO A 89 -5.65 -6.61 0.33
CA PRO A 89 -6.39 -6.10 -0.82
C PRO A 89 -5.87 -4.76 -1.35
N MET A 90 -5.54 -3.82 -0.45
CA MET A 90 -4.97 -2.53 -0.83
C MET A 90 -3.63 -2.71 -1.55
N LEU A 91 -2.71 -3.49 -0.97
CA LEU A 91 -1.40 -3.78 -1.58
C LEU A 91 -1.55 -4.46 -2.94
N LYS A 92 -2.49 -5.41 -3.08
CA LYS A 92 -2.78 -6.09 -4.33
C LYS A 92 -3.06 -5.11 -5.46
N TYR A 93 -3.97 -4.15 -5.24
CA TYR A 93 -4.31 -3.18 -6.27
C TYR A 93 -3.17 -2.20 -6.54
N ARG A 94 -2.47 -1.74 -5.49
CA ARG A 94 -1.34 -0.83 -5.67
C ARG A 94 -0.20 -1.47 -6.43
N VAL A 95 0.18 -2.67 -6.07
CA VAL A 95 1.22 -3.45 -6.79
C VAL A 95 0.82 -3.68 -8.24
N SER A 96 -0.46 -3.94 -8.52
CA SER A 96 -0.94 -4.09 -9.90
C SER A 96 -0.74 -2.81 -10.72
N VAL A 97 -1.03 -1.62 -10.15
CA VAL A 97 -0.78 -0.34 -10.81
C VAL A 97 0.70 -0.16 -11.15
N ASP A 98 1.58 -0.36 -10.16
CA ASP A 98 3.01 -0.15 -10.35
C ASP A 98 3.60 -1.15 -11.37
N LEU A 99 3.10 -2.39 -11.39
CA LEU A 99 3.54 -3.42 -12.34
C LEU A 99 3.09 -3.14 -13.78
N LEU A 100 1.95 -2.47 -14.02
CA LEU A 100 1.53 -2.10 -15.37
C LEU A 100 2.62 -1.31 -16.10
N TYR A 101 3.30 -0.42 -15.39
CA TYR A 101 4.38 0.40 -15.96
C TYR A 101 5.73 -0.32 -15.92
N ASN A 102 6.07 -0.97 -14.82
CA ASN A 102 7.37 -1.63 -14.64
C ASN A 102 7.59 -2.78 -15.64
N ILE A 103 6.53 -3.47 -16.05
CA ILE A 103 6.62 -4.53 -17.06
C ILE A 103 6.65 -3.94 -18.47
N SER A 104 5.92 -2.85 -18.72
CA SER A 104 5.80 -2.25 -20.04
C SER A 104 7.06 -1.51 -20.49
N PHE A 105 7.83 -0.98 -19.54
CA PHE A 105 9.02 -0.16 -19.82
C PHE A 105 10.25 -0.70 -19.12
N LYS A 106 11.40 -0.66 -19.83
CA LYS A 106 12.71 -0.98 -19.27
C LYS A 106 13.66 0.20 -19.46
N ILE A 107 14.43 0.51 -18.41
CA ILE A 107 15.52 1.49 -18.48
C ILE A 107 16.76 0.76 -18.98
N ARG A 108 17.36 1.23 -20.08
CA ARG A 108 18.61 0.74 -20.64
C ARG A 108 19.58 1.90 -20.82
N ASN A 109 20.85 1.61 -21.14
CA ASN A 109 21.86 2.63 -21.40
C ASN A 109 21.47 3.62 -22.51
N ALA A 110 20.62 3.20 -23.44
CA ALA A 110 20.08 4.02 -24.51
C ALA A 110 18.81 4.82 -24.13
N GLY A 111 18.37 4.76 -22.83
CA GLY A 111 17.17 5.43 -22.34
C GLY A 111 16.06 4.46 -21.97
N VAL A 112 14.83 4.99 -21.85
CA VAL A 112 13.62 4.19 -21.55
C VAL A 112 13.13 3.55 -22.86
N VAL A 113 13.09 2.22 -22.88
CA VAL A 113 12.63 1.43 -24.04
C VAL A 113 11.34 0.70 -23.66
N ARG A 114 10.37 0.71 -24.60
CA ARG A 114 9.20 -0.14 -24.51
C ARG A 114 9.61 -1.59 -24.78
N ASN A 115 9.13 -2.51 -23.99
CA ASN A 115 9.30 -3.93 -24.27
C ASN A 115 8.53 -4.26 -25.56
N SER A 116 9.19 -4.74 -26.60
CA SER A 116 8.55 -5.14 -27.86
C SER A 116 8.92 -6.58 -28.17
N ASP A 117 7.93 -7.42 -28.30
CA ASP A 117 8.07 -8.78 -28.81
C ASP A 117 7.29 -8.86 -30.12
N THR A 118 7.91 -9.41 -31.16
CA THR A 118 7.36 -9.43 -32.53
C THR A 118 6.08 -10.28 -32.65
N ASN A 119 5.83 -11.15 -31.68
CA ASN A 119 4.71 -12.10 -31.69
C ASN A 119 3.55 -11.71 -30.75
N VAL A 120 3.62 -10.57 -30.09
CA VAL A 120 2.61 -10.16 -29.09
C VAL A 120 2.07 -8.78 -29.44
N SER A 121 0.74 -8.66 -29.53
CA SER A 121 0.08 -7.37 -29.62
C SER A 121 0.06 -6.70 -28.26
N TYR A 122 0.65 -5.52 -28.16
CA TYR A 122 0.69 -4.75 -26.91
C TYR A 122 -0.57 -3.89 -26.80
N ALA A 123 -1.10 -3.83 -25.56
CA ALA A 123 -2.19 -2.92 -25.25
C ALA A 123 -1.83 -1.48 -25.61
N ALA A 124 -2.78 -0.73 -26.14
CA ALA A 124 -2.63 0.68 -26.40
C ALA A 124 -2.44 1.44 -25.06
N LEU A 125 -1.78 2.59 -25.11
CA LEU A 125 -1.53 3.39 -23.91
C LEU A 125 -2.85 3.78 -23.20
N ASP A 126 -3.90 3.98 -23.95
CA ASP A 126 -5.22 4.34 -23.40
C ASP A 126 -5.89 3.17 -22.69
N GLU A 127 -5.67 1.94 -23.15
CA GLU A 127 -6.12 0.72 -22.46
C GLU A 127 -5.37 0.53 -21.15
N ILE A 128 -4.06 0.77 -21.13
CA ILE A 128 -3.25 0.74 -19.90
C ILE A 128 -3.73 1.79 -18.91
N LYS A 129 -4.00 3.01 -19.34
CA LYS A 129 -4.54 4.09 -18.49
C LYS A 129 -5.94 3.76 -17.96
N TYR A 130 -6.76 3.09 -18.74
CA TYR A 130 -8.08 2.65 -18.29
C TYR A 130 -7.95 1.64 -17.14
N LEU A 131 -7.09 0.63 -17.27
CA LEU A 131 -6.82 -0.35 -16.22
C LEU A 131 -6.19 0.30 -14.97
N GLU A 132 -5.24 1.21 -15.18
CA GLU A 132 -4.65 2.00 -14.09
C GLU A 132 -5.73 2.72 -13.29
N LYS A 133 -6.59 3.47 -13.96
CA LYS A 133 -7.69 4.21 -13.31
C LYS A 133 -8.62 3.27 -12.52
N GLN A 134 -8.93 2.11 -13.07
CA GLN A 134 -9.76 1.11 -12.40
C GLN A 134 -9.08 0.59 -11.13
N PHE A 135 -7.79 0.21 -11.21
CA PHE A 135 -7.05 -0.28 -10.04
C PHE A 135 -6.85 0.81 -8.99
N LEU A 136 -6.60 2.06 -9.39
CA LEU A 136 -6.52 3.20 -8.47
C LEU A 136 -7.84 3.42 -7.75
N THR A 137 -8.98 3.31 -8.43
CA THR A 137 -10.30 3.41 -7.78
C THR A 137 -10.49 2.34 -6.70
N TYR A 138 -10.07 1.10 -6.96
CA TYR A 138 -10.13 0.03 -5.96
C TYR A 138 -9.12 0.23 -4.82
N TYR A 139 -7.92 0.72 -5.14
CA TYR A 139 -6.91 1.09 -4.16
C TYR A 139 -7.44 2.17 -3.21
N ASP A 140 -8.00 3.27 -3.74
CA ASP A 140 -8.56 4.37 -2.94
C ASP A 140 -9.70 3.89 -2.04
N TYR A 141 -10.58 3.04 -2.56
CA TYR A 141 -11.61 2.40 -1.76
C TYR A 141 -11.04 1.60 -0.57
N CYS A 142 -9.96 0.83 -0.80
CA CYS A 142 -9.31 0.07 0.27
C CYS A 142 -8.65 1.01 1.29
N CYS A 143 -8.01 2.10 0.85
CA CYS A 143 -7.42 3.10 1.74
C CYS A 143 -8.47 3.74 2.66
N ASP A 144 -9.62 4.11 2.11
CA ASP A 144 -10.74 4.65 2.88
C ASP A 144 -11.27 3.63 3.91
N LYS A 145 -11.37 2.37 3.53
CA LYS A 145 -11.75 1.28 4.44
C LYS A 145 -10.76 1.09 5.58
N ILE A 146 -9.45 1.08 5.29
CA ILE A 146 -8.39 1.00 6.31
C ILE A 146 -8.53 2.16 7.30
N SER A 147 -8.68 3.39 6.79
CA SER A 147 -8.81 4.59 7.62
C SER A 147 -10.03 4.53 8.55
N ARG A 148 -11.17 4.07 8.04
CA ARG A 148 -12.39 3.89 8.85
C ARG A 148 -12.24 2.78 9.89
N TYR A 149 -11.63 1.64 9.51
CA TYR A 149 -11.39 0.55 10.43
C TYR A 149 -10.46 0.96 11.58
N LEU A 150 -9.36 1.64 11.27
CA LEU A 150 -8.43 2.14 12.28
C LEU A 150 -9.06 3.22 13.17
N SER A 151 -9.90 4.08 12.62
CA SER A 151 -10.64 5.08 13.41
C SER A 151 -11.62 4.44 14.36
N ALA A 152 -12.35 3.41 13.93
CA ALA A 152 -13.30 2.68 14.74
C ALA A 152 -12.63 1.85 15.87
N ASN A 153 -11.44 1.32 15.61
CA ASN A 153 -10.70 0.46 16.53
C ASN A 153 -9.46 1.14 17.13
N ARG A 154 -9.43 2.48 17.17
CA ARG A 154 -8.25 3.25 17.59
C ARG A 154 -7.69 2.85 18.95
N MET A 155 -8.55 2.51 19.90
CA MET A 155 -8.16 2.12 21.25
C MET A 155 -7.47 0.74 21.30
N SER A 156 -7.66 -0.08 20.27
CA SER A 156 -7.07 -1.42 20.17
C SER A 156 -5.71 -1.42 19.44
N PHE A 157 -5.29 -0.28 18.91
CA PHE A 157 -3.98 -0.12 18.26
C PHE A 157 -3.17 0.95 19.00
N PRO A 158 -2.37 0.57 20.00
CA PRO A 158 -1.59 1.51 20.80
C PRO A 158 -0.60 2.34 19.97
N GLU A 159 -0.11 1.80 18.87
CA GLU A 159 0.79 2.50 17.94
C GLU A 159 0.17 3.77 17.32
N LEU A 160 -1.16 3.84 17.25
CA LEU A 160 -1.87 5.02 16.74
C LEU A 160 -1.95 6.15 17.77
N SER A 161 -1.75 5.84 19.07
CA SER A 161 -1.77 6.85 20.13
C SER A 161 -0.43 7.56 20.28
N GLU A 162 0.68 6.88 19.99
CA GLU A 162 2.05 7.42 20.06
C GLU A 162 2.37 8.33 18.87
N GLN A 163 1.71 8.09 17.76
CA GLN A 163 1.78 8.94 16.58
C GLN A 163 0.58 9.87 16.62
N THR A 164 0.71 11.02 17.32
CA THR A 164 -0.11 12.17 17.00
C THR A 164 0.54 12.85 15.80
N PRO A 165 0.33 12.42 14.57
CA PRO A 165 0.74 13.21 13.47
C PRO A 165 -0.35 14.24 13.26
N CYS A 166 0.03 15.45 13.03
CA CYS A 166 -0.77 16.46 12.36
C CYS A 166 -1.31 15.97 10.99
N TYR A 167 -1.21 14.69 10.69
CA TYR A 167 -1.53 14.06 9.39
C TYR A 167 -2.89 13.36 9.36
N TYR A 168 -3.49 13.09 10.52
CA TYR A 168 -4.83 12.48 10.63
C TYR A 168 -5.88 13.50 11.10
N ASP A 169 -5.77 14.73 10.64
CA ASP A 169 -6.92 15.61 10.72
C ASP A 169 -7.94 15.11 9.69
N GLN A 170 -9.04 14.56 10.19
CA GLN A 170 -10.18 14.07 9.39
C GLN A 170 -10.62 15.09 8.33
N ALA A 171 -10.39 16.38 8.62
CA ALA A 171 -10.63 17.48 7.70
C ALA A 171 -9.68 17.52 6.49
N MET A 172 -8.50 16.87 6.56
CA MET A 172 -7.61 16.75 5.40
C MET A 172 -8.02 15.61 4.48
N LEU A 173 -8.48 14.48 5.04
CA LEU A 173 -9.01 13.38 4.23
C LEU A 173 -10.25 13.80 3.42
N ASP A 174 -11.14 14.58 4.03
CA ASP A 174 -12.34 15.08 3.33
C ASP A 174 -12.02 16.14 2.26
N LYS A 175 -10.93 16.89 2.39
CA LYS A 175 -10.54 17.92 1.41
C LYS A 175 -9.78 17.36 0.21
N ASP A 176 -8.91 16.39 0.41
CA ASP A 176 -8.11 15.81 -0.69
C ASP A 176 -8.96 14.87 -1.57
N PHE A 177 -9.97 14.20 -1.00
CA PHE A 177 -10.90 13.37 -1.78
C PHE A 177 -11.98 14.17 -2.52
N ALA A 178 -12.35 15.34 -2.03
CA ALA A 178 -13.29 16.21 -2.72
C ALA A 178 -12.67 16.93 -3.94
N ASN A 179 -11.35 16.99 -4.06
CA ASN A 179 -10.63 17.76 -5.07
C ASN A 179 -9.97 16.94 -6.19
N SER A 180 -10.19 15.64 -6.29
CA SER A 180 -9.62 14.84 -7.38
C SER A 180 -10.21 15.11 -8.75
N GLY A 181 -11.07 16.10 -8.91
CA GLY A 181 -11.70 16.49 -10.18
C GLY A 181 -11.68 17.97 -10.53
N GLY A 182 -11.02 18.81 -9.76
CA GLY A 182 -11.05 20.28 -9.97
C GLY A 182 -9.68 20.94 -10.02
N LEU A 183 -9.52 21.79 -11.02
CA LEU A 183 -8.40 22.72 -11.19
C LEU A 183 -8.19 23.52 -9.87
N PHE A 184 -7.00 23.43 -9.28
CA PHE A 184 -6.65 24.16 -8.06
C PHE A 184 -6.52 25.64 -8.36
N LEU A 185 -7.55 26.39 -8.12
CA LEU A 185 -7.49 27.85 -8.00
C LEU A 185 -7.30 28.21 -6.53
N GLY A 186 -6.07 28.52 -6.17
CA GLY A 186 -5.67 28.80 -4.82
C GLY A 186 -6.53 29.86 -4.13
N SER A 187 -7.12 29.49 -3.00
CA SER A 187 -7.66 30.42 -2.02
C SER A 187 -6.64 30.53 -0.89
N SER A 188 -6.09 31.73 -0.75
CA SER A 188 -5.20 32.08 0.35
C SER A 188 -6.03 32.43 1.58
N ASP A 189 -6.27 31.46 2.46
CA ASP A 189 -6.68 31.74 3.83
C ASP A 189 -5.64 31.21 4.81
N LYS A 190 -4.83 32.16 5.27
CA LYS A 190 -3.91 31.97 6.40
C LYS A 190 -4.71 31.96 7.69
N SER A 191 -5.15 30.82 8.18
CA SER A 191 -5.45 30.68 9.59
C SER A 191 -4.22 30.13 10.32
N LYS A 192 -3.58 31.00 11.06
CA LYS A 192 -2.50 30.69 12.00
C LYS A 192 -3.08 29.84 13.14
N ASN A 193 -2.83 28.55 13.15
CA ASN A 193 -2.99 27.78 14.36
C ASN A 193 -1.61 27.56 14.96
N ASN A 194 -1.36 28.30 16.05
CA ASN A 194 -0.23 28.07 16.95
C ASN A 194 -0.37 26.68 17.57
N CYS A 195 0.46 25.75 17.17
CA CYS A 195 0.76 24.59 18.00
C CYS A 195 1.89 25.03 18.95
N SER A 196 1.55 25.24 20.21
CA SER A 196 2.52 25.30 21.30
C SER A 196 2.81 23.87 21.76
N CYS A 197 4.06 23.48 21.67
CA CYS A 197 4.58 22.33 22.40
C CYS A 197 4.85 22.73 23.86
#